data_3ecb60a35fc275866fb0aeee8e44553c
#
_entry.id   3ecb60a35fc275866fb0aeee8e44553c
#
_cell.length_a   1.000
_cell.length_b   1.000
_cell.length_c   1.000
_cell.angle_alpha   90.00
_cell.angle_beta   90.00
_cell.angle_gamma   90.00
#
_symmetry.space_group_name_H-M   'P 1'
#
loop_
_entity.id
_entity.type
_entity.pdbx_description
1 polymer ?
#
loop_
_entity_poly.entity_id
_entity_poly.type
_entity_poly.pdbx_seq_one_letter_code
_entity_poly.pdbx_strand_id
1 'polypeptide(L)'
;QAAGSRRGWALGCSGRSDSTLLPVQSENAKSEGTFQVTMLPGDGVGPELMHAVKEVFKAASVPVVFDEHHLSEVQNIASEEKLDQVVDSMKESKVALIGKIHTPMEYKGELASYDMRLRRKLDLFANVVHVKSLPGYKTRHNNLDLVIIREQTEGEYSSLEHESAKGVIECLKIITRAKSQRIAKFAFDYATKKGRSKVTAVHKANIMKLGDGLFLQCCEEVAELYPKIKFDTMIIDNCCMQLVQNPYQFDVLVMPNLYGNIIDNLAAGLVGGAGVVPGESYSAEYAVFEMGARHPXXXXXXXXXXXXXXXX
;
A
#
# COMPACT_ATOMS: atom_id res chain seq x y z
N GLN A 1 14.94 -16.57 30.39
CA GLN A 1 14.34 -17.62 29.54
C GLN A 1 12.91 -17.20 29.22
N ALA A 2 12.73 -16.42 28.16
CA ALA A 2 11.42 -16.08 27.64
C ALA A 2 11.39 -16.52 26.18
N ALA A 3 10.69 -17.61 25.93
CA ALA A 3 10.44 -18.07 24.57
C ALA A 3 9.39 -17.14 23.94
N GLY A 4 9.86 -16.23 23.14
CA GLY A 4 8.97 -15.35 22.38
C GLY A 4 8.38 -16.11 21.22
N SER A 5 7.08 -16.28 21.24
CA SER A 5 6.34 -16.88 20.14
C SER A 5 6.46 -15.96 18.92
N ARG A 6 7.19 -16.41 17.92
CA ARG A 6 7.27 -15.71 16.64
C ARG A 6 6.00 -16.01 15.84
N ARG A 7 5.04 -15.11 15.89
CA ARG A 7 3.91 -15.19 14.97
C ARG A 7 4.40 -14.75 13.61
N GLY A 8 4.38 -15.66 12.65
CA GLY A 8 4.89 -15.40 11.32
C GLY A 8 3.95 -14.57 10.47
N TRP A 9 4.50 -13.51 9.92
CA TRP A 9 3.83 -12.71 8.89
C TRP A 9 3.95 -13.49 7.57
N ALA A 10 2.84 -13.87 7.01
CA ALA A 10 2.88 -14.55 5.72
C ALA A 10 2.44 -13.59 4.63
N LEU A 11 3.38 -13.19 3.84
CA LEU A 11 3.21 -12.28 2.72
C LEU A 11 3.26 -13.12 1.45
N GLY A 12 2.19 -13.15 0.71
CA GLY A 12 2.14 -13.99 -0.47
C GLY A 12 1.63 -13.32 -1.71
N CYS A 13 2.44 -13.29 -2.70
CA CYS A 13 2.02 -13.26 -4.11
C CYS A 13 3.22 -13.37 -5.03
N SER A 14 3.49 -14.53 -5.55
CA SER A 14 4.25 -14.67 -6.78
C SER A 14 3.74 -15.93 -7.47
N GLY A 15 3.39 -15.76 -8.72
CA GLY A 15 2.71 -16.77 -9.48
C GLY A 15 3.38 -18.12 -9.52
N ARG A 16 2.81 -18.99 -8.80
CA ARG A 16 2.68 -20.42 -9.09
C ARG A 16 1.53 -20.90 -8.23
N SER A 17 0.73 -21.74 -8.81
CA SER A 17 -0.48 -22.28 -8.22
C SER A 17 -0.17 -23.15 -7.00
N ASP A 18 0.01 -22.49 -5.87
CA ASP A 18 -0.07 -23.20 -4.61
C ASP A 18 -1.18 -22.54 -3.80
N SER A 19 -2.20 -23.33 -3.61
CA SER A 19 -3.45 -22.96 -2.97
C SER A 19 -3.33 -22.76 -1.46
N THR A 20 -2.15 -22.44 -0.97
CA THR A 20 -1.91 -22.41 0.47
C THR A 20 -1.34 -21.10 1.01
N LEU A 21 -1.82 -19.95 0.47
CA LEU A 21 -1.27 -18.69 0.96
C LEU A 21 -2.35 -17.68 1.33
N LEU A 22 -3.07 -18.02 2.38
CA LEU A 22 -3.69 -17.03 3.23
C LEU A 22 -3.08 -17.18 4.62
N PRO A 23 -2.33 -16.21 5.08
CA PRO A 23 -1.53 -16.39 6.29
C PRO A 23 -2.18 -15.87 7.55
N VAL A 24 -3.42 -15.59 7.51
CA VAL A 24 -4.13 -15.32 8.74
C VAL A 24 -4.96 -16.55 9.04
N GLN A 25 -4.44 -17.42 9.89
CA GLN A 25 -5.30 -18.36 10.54
C GLN A 25 -6.24 -17.55 11.42
N SER A 26 -7.33 -17.10 10.85
CA SER A 26 -8.40 -16.57 11.66
C SER A 26 -9.01 -17.77 12.38
N GLU A 27 -9.01 -17.71 13.69
CA GLU A 27 -9.68 -18.72 14.54
C GLU A 27 -11.20 -18.69 14.31
N ASN A 28 -11.68 -17.85 13.41
CA ASN A 28 -13.10 -17.69 13.11
C ASN A 28 -13.47 -18.26 11.73
N ALA A 29 -13.01 -19.47 11.45
CA ALA A 29 -13.61 -20.23 10.35
C ALA A 29 -15.01 -20.63 10.81
N LYS A 30 -16.01 -19.96 10.30
CA LYS A 30 -17.39 -20.41 10.48
C LYS A 30 -17.52 -21.81 9.89
N SER A 31 -18.36 -22.59 10.46
CA SER A 31 -18.57 -24.04 10.41
C SER A 31 -18.59 -24.75 9.06
N GLU A 32 -18.10 -24.14 7.96
CA GLU A 32 -18.11 -24.77 6.63
C GLU A 32 -16.86 -24.48 5.79
N GLY A 33 -15.78 -24.05 6.42
CA GLY A 33 -14.53 -23.80 5.69
C GLY A 33 -14.57 -22.58 4.77
N THR A 34 -15.52 -21.66 4.97
CA THR A 34 -15.57 -20.40 4.22
C THR A 34 -14.88 -19.27 4.99
N PHE A 35 -14.16 -18.42 4.25
CA PHE A 35 -13.47 -17.26 4.82
C PHE A 35 -14.29 -16.00 4.56
N GLN A 36 -14.37 -15.15 5.57
CA GLN A 36 -15.02 -13.84 5.42
C GLN A 36 -13.98 -12.79 5.05
N VAL A 37 -14.29 -11.98 4.03
CA VAL A 37 -13.45 -10.87 3.58
C VAL A 37 -14.31 -9.61 3.57
N THR A 38 -13.81 -8.55 4.19
CA THR A 38 -14.46 -7.23 4.13
C THR A 38 -14.23 -6.62 2.76
N MET A 39 -15.28 -6.09 2.14
CA MET A 39 -15.20 -5.50 0.81
C MET A 39 -15.72 -4.07 0.82
N LEU A 40 -14.89 -3.14 0.32
CA LEU A 40 -15.23 -1.73 0.15
C LEU A 40 -15.08 -1.37 -1.32
N PRO A 41 -16.16 -1.33 -2.11
CA PRO A 41 -16.01 -0.98 -3.53
C PRO A 41 -15.45 0.42 -3.76
N GLY A 42 -15.83 1.39 -2.91
CA GLY A 42 -15.36 2.76 -3.08
C GLY A 42 -16.03 3.47 -4.24
N ASP A 43 -15.33 4.45 -4.79
CA ASP A 43 -15.85 5.35 -5.82
C ASP A 43 -15.32 4.98 -7.20
N GLY A 44 -15.81 5.65 -8.22
CA GLY A 44 -15.34 5.50 -9.60
C GLY A 44 -15.63 4.12 -10.15
N VAL A 45 -14.59 3.44 -10.65
CA VAL A 45 -14.70 2.10 -11.22
C VAL A 45 -14.72 0.99 -10.17
N GLY A 46 -14.62 1.36 -8.89
CA GLY A 46 -14.58 0.38 -7.80
C GLY A 46 -15.70 -0.64 -7.80
N PRO A 47 -16.98 -0.22 -7.90
CA PRO A 47 -18.07 -1.21 -7.93
C PRO A 47 -17.98 -2.20 -9.09
N GLU A 48 -17.57 -1.75 -10.27
CA GLU A 48 -17.40 -2.64 -11.42
C GLU A 48 -16.25 -3.63 -11.21
N LEU A 49 -15.14 -3.13 -10.64
CA LEU A 49 -13.99 -3.98 -10.33
C LEU A 49 -14.36 -5.03 -9.28
N MET A 50 -15.11 -4.65 -8.26
CA MET A 50 -15.51 -5.60 -7.21
C MET A 50 -16.49 -6.65 -7.75
N HIS A 51 -17.36 -6.27 -8.68
CA HIS A 51 -18.21 -7.22 -9.35
C HIS A 51 -17.38 -8.25 -10.13
N ALA A 52 -16.37 -7.80 -10.86
CA ALA A 52 -15.46 -8.68 -11.60
C ALA A 52 -14.70 -9.61 -10.66
N VAL A 53 -14.23 -9.10 -9.52
CA VAL A 53 -13.55 -9.91 -8.50
C VAL A 53 -14.47 -11.01 -7.98
N LYS A 54 -15.74 -10.69 -7.68
CA LYS A 54 -16.71 -11.70 -7.24
C LYS A 54 -16.91 -12.80 -8.28
N GLU A 55 -17.00 -12.41 -9.55
CA GLU A 55 -17.16 -13.38 -10.65
C GLU A 55 -15.93 -14.28 -10.79
N VAL A 56 -14.74 -13.72 -10.69
CA VAL A 56 -13.50 -14.50 -10.77
C VAL A 56 -13.40 -15.47 -9.59
N PHE A 57 -13.68 -15.01 -8.38
CA PHE A 57 -13.63 -15.86 -7.19
C PHE A 57 -14.66 -16.99 -7.27
N LYS A 58 -15.84 -16.69 -7.78
CA LYS A 58 -16.89 -17.69 -8.00
C LYS A 58 -16.46 -18.74 -9.04
N ALA A 59 -15.92 -18.29 -10.17
CA ALA A 59 -15.45 -19.18 -11.22
C ALA A 59 -14.30 -20.06 -10.75
N ALA A 60 -13.44 -19.55 -9.87
CA ALA A 60 -12.32 -20.30 -9.32
C ALA A 60 -12.70 -21.14 -8.11
N SER A 61 -13.96 -21.10 -7.69
CA SER A 61 -14.49 -21.83 -6.52
C SER A 61 -13.72 -21.48 -5.23
N VAL A 62 -13.32 -20.21 -5.08
CA VAL A 62 -12.65 -19.76 -3.86
C VAL A 62 -13.71 -19.64 -2.75
N PRO A 63 -13.48 -20.28 -1.58
CA PRO A 63 -14.48 -20.30 -0.51
C PRO A 63 -14.47 -19.02 0.32
N VAL A 64 -14.92 -17.91 -0.28
CA VAL A 64 -14.90 -16.59 0.33
C VAL A 64 -16.30 -16.00 0.33
N VAL A 65 -16.71 -15.41 1.46
CA VAL A 65 -17.94 -14.63 1.59
C VAL A 65 -17.52 -13.18 1.81
N PHE A 66 -18.06 -12.27 1.00
CA PHE A 66 -17.73 -10.85 1.07
C PHE A 66 -18.75 -10.12 1.95
N ASP A 67 -18.26 -9.45 3.01
CA ASP A 67 -19.03 -8.54 3.82
C ASP A 67 -18.87 -7.14 3.22
N GLU A 68 -19.84 -6.71 2.43
CA GLU A 68 -19.74 -5.51 1.60
C GLU A 68 -20.24 -4.28 2.36
N HIS A 69 -19.46 -3.22 2.36
CA HIS A 69 -19.76 -1.94 2.97
C HIS A 69 -19.56 -0.83 1.95
N HIS A 70 -20.42 0.19 2.01
CA HIS A 70 -20.33 1.32 1.09
C HIS A 70 -19.92 2.58 1.88
N LEU A 71 -18.80 3.16 1.51
CA LEU A 71 -18.23 4.33 2.14
C LEU A 71 -17.79 5.29 1.03
N SER A 72 -18.40 6.48 0.96
CA SER A 72 -18.12 7.45 -0.09
C SER A 72 -18.30 8.87 0.42
N GLU A 73 -17.27 9.69 0.28
CA GLU A 73 -17.33 11.11 0.59
C GLU A 73 -18.09 11.90 -0.49
N VAL A 74 -18.05 11.40 -1.73
CA VAL A 74 -18.69 12.05 -2.88
C VAL A 74 -20.21 11.96 -2.81
N GLN A 75 -20.73 10.83 -2.31
CA GLN A 75 -22.17 10.56 -2.26
C GLN A 75 -22.77 10.83 -0.88
N ASN A 76 -22.03 11.48 0.01
CA ASN A 76 -22.46 11.72 1.40
C ASN A 76 -22.91 10.45 2.14
N ILE A 77 -22.34 9.31 1.76
CA ILE A 77 -22.61 8.03 2.40
C ILE A 77 -21.53 7.73 3.46
N ALA A 78 -20.76 8.74 3.82
CA ALA A 78 -19.69 8.59 4.79
C ALA A 78 -20.10 9.20 6.13
N SER A 79 -19.94 8.43 7.20
CA SER A 79 -20.20 8.85 8.57
C SER A 79 -19.26 8.10 9.50
N GLU A 80 -19.08 8.63 10.72
CA GLU A 80 -18.29 7.93 11.73
C GLU A 80 -18.86 6.56 12.03
N GLU A 81 -20.19 6.46 12.05
CA GLU A 81 -20.87 5.21 12.30
C GLU A 81 -20.57 4.15 11.24
N LYS A 82 -20.57 4.55 9.98
CA LYS A 82 -20.22 3.64 8.89
C LYS A 82 -18.76 3.24 8.93
N LEU A 83 -17.88 4.18 9.27
CA LEU A 83 -16.45 3.89 9.44
C LEU A 83 -16.23 2.86 10.55
N ASP A 84 -16.95 3.02 11.67
CA ASP A 84 -16.86 2.06 12.77
C ASP A 84 -17.39 0.68 12.37
N GLN A 85 -18.44 0.63 11.55
CA GLN A 85 -18.96 -0.64 11.03
C GLN A 85 -17.92 -1.35 10.16
N VAL A 86 -17.19 -0.61 9.33
CA VAL A 86 -16.11 -1.17 8.51
C VAL A 86 -14.98 -1.70 9.39
N VAL A 87 -14.60 -0.93 10.40
CA VAL A 87 -13.54 -1.34 11.35
C VAL A 87 -13.97 -2.62 12.08
N ASP A 88 -15.22 -2.70 12.52
CA ASP A 88 -15.73 -3.90 13.19
C ASP A 88 -15.72 -5.11 12.27
N SER A 89 -16.12 -4.93 11.00
CA SER A 89 -16.03 -5.99 10.00
C SER A 89 -14.59 -6.47 9.82
N MET A 90 -13.64 -5.52 9.75
CA MET A 90 -12.22 -5.82 9.62
C MET A 90 -11.66 -6.58 10.82
N LYS A 91 -12.10 -6.21 12.04
CA LYS A 91 -11.67 -6.91 13.25
C LYS A 91 -12.09 -8.38 13.22
N GLU A 92 -13.20 -8.66 12.59
CA GLU A 92 -13.71 -10.03 12.47
C GLU A 92 -13.05 -10.79 11.34
N SER A 93 -12.94 -10.17 10.16
CA SER A 93 -12.42 -10.85 8.95
C SER A 93 -10.90 -10.88 8.86
N LYS A 94 -10.22 -9.86 9.39
CA LYS A 94 -8.75 -9.65 9.32
C LYS A 94 -8.23 -9.32 7.93
N VAL A 95 -9.03 -9.54 6.88
CA VAL A 95 -8.63 -9.31 5.49
C VAL A 95 -9.71 -8.46 4.80
N ALA A 96 -9.28 -7.49 4.01
CA ALA A 96 -10.19 -6.66 3.23
C ALA A 96 -9.70 -6.50 1.80
N LEU A 97 -10.65 -6.26 0.91
CA LEU A 97 -10.40 -5.85 -0.46
C LEU A 97 -11.10 -4.53 -0.66
N ILE A 98 -10.34 -3.47 -0.96
CA ILE A 98 -10.92 -2.14 -1.04
C ILE A 98 -10.61 -1.47 -2.37
N GLY A 99 -11.63 -0.76 -2.89
CA GLY A 99 -11.46 0.18 -3.97
C GLY A 99 -11.10 1.56 -3.44
N LYS A 100 -10.88 2.49 -4.34
CA LYS A 100 -10.46 3.84 -3.96
C LYS A 100 -11.64 4.66 -3.43
N ILE A 101 -11.46 5.23 -2.26
CA ILE A 101 -12.41 6.23 -1.71
C ILE A 101 -11.90 7.60 -2.16
N HIS A 102 -12.71 8.30 -2.96
CA HIS A 102 -12.31 9.58 -3.54
C HIS A 102 -12.50 10.70 -2.52
N THR A 103 -11.48 11.53 -2.36
CA THR A 103 -11.54 12.73 -1.53
C THR A 103 -11.62 13.96 -2.45
N PRO A 104 -12.71 14.75 -2.40
CA PRO A 104 -12.82 15.93 -3.26
C PRO A 104 -11.73 16.96 -2.94
N MET A 105 -11.17 17.57 -3.97
CA MET A 105 -10.11 18.58 -3.81
C MET A 105 -10.63 19.88 -3.18
N GLU A 106 -11.92 20.11 -3.30
CA GLU A 106 -12.56 21.31 -2.76
C GLU A 106 -12.85 21.20 -1.25
N TYR A 107 -12.60 20.02 -0.66
CA TYR A 107 -12.87 19.79 0.73
C TYR A 107 -11.84 20.53 1.60
N LYS A 108 -12.30 21.56 2.29
CA LYS A 108 -11.46 22.38 3.19
C LYS A 108 -11.73 22.06 4.65
N GLY A 109 -12.17 20.85 4.94
CA GLY A 109 -12.42 20.43 6.30
C GLY A 109 -11.14 20.15 7.07
N GLU A 110 -11.19 20.35 8.38
CA GLU A 110 -10.05 20.08 9.25
C GLU A 110 -9.80 18.59 9.49
N LEU A 111 -10.77 17.77 9.12
CA LEU A 111 -10.68 16.32 9.35
C LEU A 111 -9.98 15.62 8.18
N ALA A 112 -9.17 14.64 8.50
CA ALA A 112 -8.55 13.78 7.51
C ALA A 112 -9.61 13.01 6.72
N SER A 113 -9.28 12.63 5.49
CA SER A 113 -10.18 11.85 4.63
C SER A 113 -10.57 10.52 5.30
N TYR A 114 -11.70 9.95 4.89
CA TYR A 114 -12.15 8.66 5.43
C TYR A 114 -11.12 7.55 5.15
N ASP A 115 -10.46 7.59 4.00
CA ASP A 115 -9.42 6.63 3.68
C ASP A 115 -8.27 6.69 4.71
N MET A 116 -7.80 7.90 5.01
CA MET A 116 -6.73 8.09 6.00
C MET A 116 -7.18 7.68 7.40
N ARG A 117 -8.42 8.00 7.75
CA ARG A 117 -8.96 7.65 9.07
C ARG A 117 -9.09 6.13 9.25
N LEU A 118 -9.54 5.44 8.20
CA LEU A 118 -9.61 3.97 8.22
C LEU A 118 -8.22 3.37 8.41
N ARG A 119 -7.24 3.86 7.67
CA ARG A 119 -5.86 3.37 7.76
C ARG A 119 -5.26 3.62 9.14
N ARG A 120 -5.57 4.76 9.75
CA ARG A 120 -5.11 5.07 11.11
C ARG A 120 -5.80 4.18 12.15
N LYS A 121 -7.10 3.98 12.04
CA LYS A 121 -7.86 3.14 13.00
C LYS A 121 -7.38 1.69 12.99
N LEU A 122 -6.98 1.17 11.84
CA LEU A 122 -6.48 -0.19 11.70
C LEU A 122 -4.94 -0.26 11.83
N ASP A 123 -4.29 0.87 12.00
CA ASP A 123 -2.82 0.99 12.04
C ASP A 123 -2.17 0.27 10.85
N LEU A 124 -2.66 0.53 9.66
CA LEU A 124 -2.11 -0.01 8.41
C LEU A 124 -0.84 0.77 8.07
N PHE A 125 0.29 0.34 8.61
CA PHE A 125 1.52 1.12 8.54
C PHE A 125 2.36 0.86 7.30
N ALA A 126 2.30 -0.34 6.75
CA ALA A 126 3.15 -0.72 5.63
C ALA A 126 2.31 -0.91 4.37
N ASN A 127 2.62 -0.15 3.34
CA ASN A 127 2.04 -0.33 2.01
C ASN A 127 3.07 -1.00 1.11
N VAL A 128 2.70 -2.10 0.49
CA VAL A 128 3.58 -2.90 -0.36
C VAL A 128 3.00 -2.91 -1.77
N VAL A 129 3.79 -2.48 -2.74
CA VAL A 129 3.41 -2.49 -4.15
C VAL A 129 4.40 -3.36 -4.91
N HIS A 130 3.92 -4.42 -5.54
CA HIS A 130 4.76 -5.33 -6.32
C HIS A 130 4.66 -4.94 -7.79
N VAL A 131 5.74 -4.42 -8.33
CA VAL A 131 5.83 -3.95 -9.72
C VAL A 131 6.52 -5.02 -10.53
N LYS A 132 5.73 -5.75 -11.32
CA LYS A 132 6.24 -6.89 -12.08
C LYS A 132 5.70 -6.83 -13.50
N SER A 133 6.58 -7.05 -14.47
CA SER A 133 6.20 -7.15 -15.88
C SER A 133 5.30 -8.35 -16.10
N LEU A 134 4.18 -8.14 -16.80
CA LEU A 134 3.24 -9.21 -17.12
C LEU A 134 3.46 -9.72 -18.52
N PRO A 135 3.27 -11.03 -18.75
CA PRO A 135 3.37 -11.59 -20.11
C PRO A 135 2.38 -10.93 -21.07
N GLY A 136 2.83 -10.62 -22.25
CA GLY A 136 1.99 -10.03 -23.29
C GLY A 136 1.94 -8.52 -23.32
N TYR A 137 2.37 -7.86 -22.24
CA TYR A 137 2.46 -6.40 -22.21
C TYR A 137 3.78 -5.94 -22.83
N LYS A 138 3.68 -5.10 -23.85
CA LYS A 138 4.87 -4.50 -24.48
C LYS A 138 5.15 -3.17 -23.80
N THR A 139 6.25 -3.11 -23.08
CA THR A 139 6.70 -1.91 -22.37
C THR A 139 8.17 -1.66 -22.67
N ARG A 140 8.64 -0.48 -22.27
CA ARG A 140 10.05 -0.09 -22.49
C ARG A 140 11.02 -1.05 -21.83
N HIS A 141 10.69 -1.55 -20.65
CA HIS A 141 11.54 -2.47 -19.88
C HIS A 141 10.83 -3.81 -19.71
N ASN A 142 11.53 -4.88 -19.99
CA ASN A 142 10.99 -6.24 -19.89
C ASN A 142 11.52 -6.92 -18.64
N ASN A 143 10.69 -7.84 -18.08
CA ASN A 143 11.10 -8.68 -16.95
C ASN A 143 11.48 -7.88 -15.70
N LEU A 144 10.74 -6.81 -15.44
CA LEU A 144 10.88 -6.07 -14.19
C LEU A 144 10.27 -6.85 -13.04
N ASP A 145 10.90 -6.78 -11.89
CA ASP A 145 10.38 -7.35 -10.67
C ASP A 145 10.98 -6.58 -9.49
N LEU A 146 10.25 -5.59 -8.99
CA LEU A 146 10.69 -4.80 -7.85
C LEU A 146 9.53 -4.59 -6.90
N VAL A 147 9.84 -4.28 -5.66
CA VAL A 147 8.85 -4.09 -4.61
C VAL A 147 9.08 -2.73 -3.96
N ILE A 148 8.00 -1.98 -3.76
CA ILE A 148 8.04 -0.67 -3.11
C ILE A 148 7.32 -0.78 -1.78
N ILE A 149 8.01 -0.49 -0.69
CA ILE A 149 7.45 -0.51 0.66
C ILE A 149 7.43 0.93 1.19
N ARG A 150 6.24 1.39 1.55
CA ARG A 150 5.99 2.76 1.96
C ARG A 150 5.45 2.79 3.38
N GLU A 151 6.01 3.67 4.21
CA GLU A 151 5.41 4.00 5.51
C GLU A 151 4.19 4.88 5.23
N GLN A 152 2.99 4.50 5.69
CA GLN A 152 1.80 5.25 5.30
C GLN A 152 1.02 5.88 6.46
N THR A 153 1.58 5.91 7.68
CA THR A 153 0.87 6.46 8.84
C THR A 153 1.35 7.85 9.28
N GLU A 154 2.43 8.36 8.70
CA GLU A 154 2.96 9.68 9.06
C GLU A 154 3.51 10.40 7.82
N GLY A 155 4.39 11.36 8.02
CA GLY A 155 4.98 12.15 6.96
C GLY A 155 4.14 13.38 6.63
N GLU A 156 4.03 13.66 5.34
CA GLU A 156 3.25 14.80 4.83
C GLU A 156 1.73 14.60 4.93
N TYR A 157 1.29 13.37 5.14
CA TYR A 157 -0.12 13.01 5.22
C TYR A 157 -0.72 13.19 6.62
N SER A 158 0.01 13.92 7.49
CA SER A 158 -0.46 14.24 8.84
C SER A 158 -1.59 15.28 8.87
N SER A 159 -1.80 15.98 7.75
CA SER A 159 -2.78 17.08 7.61
C SER A 159 -2.49 18.25 8.54
N LEU A 160 -1.22 18.45 8.89
CA LEU A 160 -0.80 19.52 9.78
C LEU A 160 -0.34 20.73 8.95
N GLU A 161 -1.33 21.51 8.56
CA GLU A 161 -1.11 22.75 7.81
C GLU A 161 -1.81 23.90 8.52
N HIS A 162 -1.20 25.08 8.49
CA HIS A 162 -1.88 26.27 8.98
C HIS A 162 -1.37 27.53 8.30
N GLU A 163 -2.20 28.55 8.29
CA GLU A 163 -1.83 29.85 7.76
C GLU A 163 -1.36 30.72 8.94
N SER A 164 -0.06 30.89 9.06
CA SER A 164 0.56 31.63 10.15
C SER A 164 0.38 33.17 9.98
N ALA A 165 0.32 33.62 8.72
CA ALA A 165 0.01 35.00 8.36
C ALA A 165 -0.64 34.97 6.97
N LYS A 166 -1.38 35.99 6.62
CA LYS A 166 -2.10 36.03 5.34
C LYS A 166 -1.15 35.73 4.18
N GLY A 167 -1.42 34.66 3.47
CA GLY A 167 -0.62 34.23 2.33
C GLY A 167 0.63 33.43 2.69
N VAL A 168 0.80 33.05 3.96
CA VAL A 168 1.93 32.21 4.41
C VAL A 168 1.38 30.92 5.00
N ILE A 169 1.53 29.84 4.27
CA ILE A 169 1.05 28.51 4.67
C ILE A 169 2.24 27.67 5.14
N GLU A 170 2.13 27.09 6.31
CA GLU A 170 3.13 26.19 6.87
C GLU A 170 2.60 24.78 6.90
N CYS A 171 3.42 23.82 6.46
CA CYS A 171 3.07 22.40 6.40
C CYS A 171 4.11 21.62 7.21
N LEU A 172 3.64 20.68 8.03
CA LEU A 172 4.53 19.86 8.85
C LEU A 172 4.62 18.45 8.26
N LYS A 173 5.84 17.99 8.11
CA LYS A 173 6.16 16.59 7.81
C LYS A 173 6.65 15.95 9.10
N ILE A 174 5.96 14.91 9.55
CA ILE A 174 6.29 14.24 10.82
C ILE A 174 7.01 12.92 10.51
N ILE A 175 8.21 12.77 11.08
CA ILE A 175 8.98 11.52 11.03
C ILE A 175 9.32 11.15 12.46
N THR A 176 8.99 9.94 12.87
CA THR A 176 9.29 9.45 14.21
C THR A 176 10.21 8.23 14.15
N ARG A 177 11.02 8.05 15.20
CA ARG A 177 11.93 6.91 15.29
C ARG A 177 11.19 5.58 15.31
N ALA A 178 10.14 5.51 16.12
CA ALA A 178 9.39 4.25 16.28
C ALA A 178 8.80 3.77 14.95
N LYS A 179 8.18 4.68 14.20
CA LYS A 179 7.57 4.31 12.91
C LYS A 179 8.62 4.06 11.84
N SER A 180 9.72 4.79 11.86
CA SER A 180 10.82 4.55 10.91
C SER A 180 11.49 3.20 11.15
N GLN A 181 11.71 2.84 12.42
CA GLN A 181 12.24 1.51 12.76
C GLN A 181 11.27 0.40 12.36
N ARG A 182 9.98 0.62 12.58
CA ARG A 182 8.94 -0.36 12.26
C ARG A 182 8.89 -0.65 10.76
N ILE A 183 8.89 0.40 9.94
CA ILE A 183 8.84 0.17 8.48
C ILE A 183 10.14 -0.40 7.95
N ALA A 184 11.28 -0.01 8.51
CA ALA A 184 12.57 -0.59 8.13
C ALA A 184 12.61 -2.08 8.45
N LYS A 185 12.20 -2.44 9.66
CA LYS A 185 12.14 -3.85 10.06
C LYS A 185 11.19 -4.63 9.15
N PHE A 186 10.03 -4.08 8.84
CA PHE A 186 9.09 -4.71 7.92
C PHE A 186 9.75 -4.97 6.56
N ALA A 187 10.48 -3.98 6.01
CA ALA A 187 11.11 -4.13 4.71
C ALA A 187 12.17 -5.23 4.68
N PHE A 188 13.00 -5.30 5.71
CA PHE A 188 14.03 -6.36 5.79
C PHE A 188 13.42 -7.72 6.06
N ASP A 189 12.38 -7.81 6.89
CA ASP A 189 11.65 -9.07 7.10
C ASP A 189 10.99 -9.54 5.81
N TYR A 190 10.38 -8.61 5.06
CA TYR A 190 9.77 -8.91 3.76
C TYR A 190 10.82 -9.45 2.78
N ALA A 191 11.97 -8.76 2.68
CA ALA A 191 13.04 -9.18 1.80
C ALA A 191 13.53 -10.59 2.16
N THR A 192 13.68 -10.87 3.44
CA THR A 192 14.12 -12.19 3.91
C THR A 192 13.10 -13.27 3.55
N LYS A 193 11.83 -13.02 3.82
CA LYS A 193 10.75 -14.00 3.58
C LYS A 193 10.55 -14.28 2.09
N LYS A 194 10.70 -13.24 1.25
CA LYS A 194 10.49 -13.37 -0.19
C LYS A 194 11.75 -13.75 -0.97
N GLY A 195 12.85 -13.99 -0.27
CA GLY A 195 14.10 -14.34 -0.92
C GLY A 195 14.71 -13.21 -1.74
N ARG A 196 14.42 -11.98 -1.38
CA ARG A 196 14.99 -10.81 -2.02
C ARG A 196 16.38 -10.54 -1.48
N SER A 197 17.23 -9.92 -2.27
CA SER A 197 18.65 -9.80 -1.95
C SER A 197 19.11 -8.42 -1.52
N LYS A 198 18.30 -7.39 -1.78
CA LYS A 198 18.75 -6.01 -1.57
C LYS A 198 17.59 -5.11 -1.16
N VAL A 199 17.84 -4.22 -0.18
CA VAL A 199 16.92 -3.17 0.23
C VAL A 199 17.59 -1.82 -0.01
N THR A 200 16.89 -0.91 -0.71
CA THR A 200 17.33 0.46 -0.95
C THR A 200 16.41 1.42 -0.18
N ALA A 201 17.00 2.22 0.70
CA ALA A 201 16.25 3.26 1.42
C ALA A 201 16.28 4.55 0.60
N VAL A 202 15.09 5.08 0.31
CA VAL A 202 14.93 6.28 -0.52
C VAL A 202 14.57 7.45 0.38
N HIS A 203 15.26 8.58 0.20
CA HIS A 203 15.18 9.71 1.13
C HIS A 203 15.53 11.04 0.43
N LYS A 204 15.41 12.12 1.18
CA LYS A 204 15.89 13.45 0.78
C LYS A 204 16.66 14.08 1.94
N ALA A 205 17.55 13.31 2.57
CA ALA A 205 18.26 13.72 3.78
C ALA A 205 19.29 14.82 3.54
N ASN A 206 19.67 15.06 2.28
CA ASN A 206 20.52 16.20 1.93
C ASN A 206 19.80 17.54 2.14
N ILE A 207 18.48 17.54 2.09
CA ILE A 207 17.64 18.72 2.33
C ILE A 207 16.94 18.61 3.69
N MET A 208 16.21 17.52 3.93
CA MET A 208 15.47 17.29 5.18
C MET A 208 16.36 16.51 6.15
N LYS A 209 17.37 17.22 6.67
CA LYS A 209 18.46 16.58 7.41
C LYS A 209 18.01 15.92 8.70
N LEU A 210 17.04 16.50 9.41
CA LEU A 210 16.53 15.91 10.66
C LEU A 210 15.48 14.84 10.40
N GLY A 211 14.47 15.11 9.55
CA GLY A 211 13.39 14.18 9.31
C GLY A 211 13.83 12.96 8.52
N ASP A 212 14.23 13.18 7.27
CA ASP A 212 14.68 12.07 6.42
C ASP A 212 15.99 11.48 6.92
N GLY A 213 16.81 12.29 7.60
CA GLY A 213 18.02 11.79 8.26
C GLY A 213 17.71 10.77 9.34
N LEU A 214 16.67 11.00 10.13
CA LEU A 214 16.22 10.03 11.13
C LEU A 214 15.72 8.75 10.48
N PHE A 215 14.91 8.86 9.43
CA PHE A 215 14.44 7.69 8.68
C PHE A 215 15.63 6.88 8.17
N LEU A 216 16.60 7.56 7.56
CA LEU A 216 17.79 6.90 7.00
C LEU A 216 18.61 6.22 8.10
N GLN A 217 18.80 6.89 9.23
CA GLN A 217 19.51 6.32 10.37
C GLN A 217 18.84 5.04 10.87
N CYS A 218 17.51 5.06 10.99
CA CYS A 218 16.76 3.88 11.41
C CYS A 218 16.92 2.72 10.43
N CYS A 219 16.90 3.00 9.13
CA CYS A 219 17.12 1.97 8.12
C CYS A 219 18.52 1.38 8.24
N GLU A 220 19.53 2.20 8.45
CA GLU A 220 20.91 1.76 8.64
C GLU A 220 21.07 0.86 9.86
N GLU A 221 20.46 1.27 10.98
CA GLU A 221 20.49 0.50 12.22
C GLU A 221 19.84 -0.87 12.06
N VAL A 222 18.68 -0.92 11.38
CA VAL A 222 17.98 -2.18 11.15
C VAL A 222 18.78 -3.06 10.18
N ALA A 223 19.40 -2.47 9.16
CA ALA A 223 20.19 -3.20 8.17
C ALA A 223 21.31 -4.04 8.82
N GLU A 224 21.88 -3.54 9.90
CA GLU A 224 22.93 -4.26 10.63
C GLU A 224 22.45 -5.60 11.18
N LEU A 225 21.15 -5.74 11.41
CA LEU A 225 20.55 -6.98 11.94
C LEU A 225 20.29 -8.00 10.84
N TYR A 226 20.47 -7.63 9.56
CA TYR A 226 20.17 -8.50 8.41
C TYR A 226 21.41 -8.57 7.50
N PRO A 227 22.47 -9.22 7.94
CA PRO A 227 23.74 -9.19 7.17
C PRO A 227 23.68 -9.89 5.81
N LYS A 228 22.68 -10.74 5.58
CA LYS A 228 22.51 -11.44 4.30
C LYS A 228 21.82 -10.57 3.24
N ILE A 229 21.22 -9.45 3.65
CA ILE A 229 20.53 -8.53 2.73
C ILE A 229 21.48 -7.36 2.45
N LYS A 230 21.74 -7.08 1.18
CA LYS A 230 22.50 -5.88 0.81
C LYS A 230 21.66 -4.65 1.09
N PHE A 231 22.31 -3.59 1.58
CA PHE A 231 21.64 -2.34 1.87
C PHE A 231 22.36 -1.18 1.20
N ASP A 232 21.58 -0.36 0.49
CA ASP A 232 22.08 0.92 0.02
C ASP A 232 21.01 2.00 0.17
N THR A 233 21.38 3.22 -0.16
CA THR A 233 20.50 4.38 -0.03
C THR A 233 20.52 5.16 -1.34
N MET A 234 19.43 5.89 -1.59
CA MET A 234 19.33 6.72 -2.79
C MET A 234 18.46 7.93 -2.53
N ILE A 235 18.87 9.08 -3.04
CA ILE A 235 18.05 10.30 -2.97
C ILE A 235 16.86 10.15 -3.93
N ILE A 236 15.69 10.63 -3.53
CA ILE A 236 14.43 10.41 -4.25
C ILE A 236 14.50 10.89 -5.72
N ASP A 237 15.08 12.04 -5.98
CA ASP A 237 15.16 12.55 -7.35
C ASP A 237 16.03 11.65 -8.23
N ASN A 238 17.15 11.18 -7.70
CA ASN A 238 17.98 10.19 -8.41
C ASN A 238 17.22 8.87 -8.60
N CYS A 239 16.48 8.45 -7.59
CA CYS A 239 15.67 7.23 -7.68
C CYS A 239 14.66 7.31 -8.84
N CYS A 240 13.98 8.44 -8.99
CA CYS A 240 13.05 8.67 -10.10
C CYS A 240 13.75 8.54 -11.46
N MET A 241 14.90 9.17 -11.60
CA MET A 241 15.68 9.09 -12.83
C MET A 241 16.14 7.66 -13.11
N GLN A 242 16.67 6.99 -12.09
CA GLN A 242 17.20 5.64 -12.24
C GLN A 242 16.11 4.61 -12.53
N LEU A 243 14.89 4.81 -12.03
CA LEU A 243 13.76 3.92 -12.34
C LEU A 243 13.43 3.96 -13.82
N VAL A 244 13.50 5.13 -14.45
CA VAL A 244 13.25 5.27 -15.89
C VAL A 244 14.45 4.75 -16.70
N GLN A 245 15.66 5.02 -16.25
CA GLN A 245 16.88 4.70 -17.00
C GLN A 245 17.29 3.23 -16.83
N ASN A 246 17.33 2.74 -15.59
CA ASN A 246 17.78 1.37 -15.29
C ASN A 246 17.03 0.83 -14.06
N PRO A 247 15.77 0.41 -14.22
CA PRO A 247 14.99 -0.10 -13.08
C PRO A 247 15.48 -1.46 -12.57
N TYR A 248 16.29 -2.17 -13.31
CA TYR A 248 16.76 -3.52 -12.94
C TYR A 248 17.68 -3.53 -11.72
N GLN A 249 18.25 -2.39 -11.36
CA GLN A 249 19.12 -2.29 -10.19
C GLN A 249 18.35 -2.37 -8.87
N PHE A 250 17.03 -2.20 -8.90
CA PHE A 250 16.21 -2.18 -7.70
C PHE A 250 15.59 -3.55 -7.42
N ASP A 251 15.52 -3.91 -6.14
CA ASP A 251 14.90 -5.15 -5.68
C ASP A 251 13.76 -4.80 -4.72
N VAL A 252 14.08 -4.35 -3.49
CA VAL A 252 13.11 -3.83 -2.55
C VAL A 252 13.47 -2.39 -2.22
N LEU A 253 12.49 -1.49 -2.33
CA LEU A 253 12.64 -0.07 -1.99
C LEU A 253 11.83 0.21 -0.74
N VAL A 254 12.39 0.97 0.21
CA VAL A 254 11.67 1.41 1.39
C VAL A 254 11.78 2.94 1.50
N MET A 255 10.67 3.61 1.83
CA MET A 255 10.65 5.07 1.78
C MET A 255 9.51 5.67 2.60
N PRO A 256 9.64 6.97 2.95
CA PRO A 256 8.55 7.69 3.58
C PRO A 256 7.33 7.87 2.70
N ASN A 257 6.26 8.39 3.28
CA ASN A 257 4.90 8.35 2.74
C ASN A 257 4.77 9.00 1.34
N LEU A 258 5.11 10.27 1.22
CA LEU A 258 4.92 10.98 -0.06
C LEU A 258 5.76 10.39 -1.18
N TYR A 259 7.02 10.07 -0.89
CA TYR A 259 7.92 9.49 -1.91
C TYR A 259 7.36 8.17 -2.42
N GLY A 260 6.80 7.36 -1.52
CA GLY A 260 6.20 6.08 -1.91
C GLY A 260 5.05 6.24 -2.88
N ASN A 261 4.17 7.20 -2.64
CA ASN A 261 3.07 7.49 -3.57
C ASN A 261 3.58 7.90 -4.96
N ILE A 262 4.62 8.72 -4.99
CA ILE A 262 5.21 9.16 -6.25
C ILE A 262 5.82 7.97 -6.99
N ILE A 263 6.62 7.17 -6.30
CA ILE A 263 7.34 6.04 -6.88
C ILE A 263 6.37 4.94 -7.31
N ASP A 264 5.31 4.69 -6.55
CA ASP A 264 4.28 3.70 -6.93
C ASP A 264 3.70 4.01 -8.32
N ASN A 265 3.35 5.26 -8.55
CA ASN A 265 2.74 5.67 -9.81
C ASN A 265 3.75 5.67 -10.96
N LEU A 266 4.97 6.14 -10.69
CA LEU A 266 6.03 6.10 -11.70
C LEU A 266 6.32 4.66 -12.13
N ALA A 267 6.49 3.77 -11.16
CA ALA A 267 6.81 2.37 -11.42
C ALA A 267 5.66 1.64 -12.11
N ALA A 268 4.42 1.95 -11.75
CA ALA A 268 3.25 1.38 -12.44
C ALA A 268 3.29 1.72 -13.92
N GLY A 269 3.69 2.95 -14.27
CA GLY A 269 3.83 3.37 -15.67
C GLY A 269 4.88 2.57 -16.43
N LEU A 270 5.87 1.99 -15.72
CA LEU A 270 6.91 1.19 -16.37
C LEU A 270 6.42 -0.20 -16.80
N VAL A 271 5.34 -0.70 -16.19
CA VAL A 271 4.86 -2.07 -16.45
C VAL A 271 3.48 -2.12 -17.11
N GLY A 272 2.90 -0.97 -17.44
CA GLY A 272 1.64 -0.95 -18.18
C GLY A 272 0.56 -0.05 -17.60
N GLY A 273 0.74 0.48 -16.41
CA GLY A 273 -0.21 1.41 -15.79
C GLY A 273 -0.75 0.93 -14.46
N ALA A 274 -1.64 1.75 -13.89
CA ALA A 274 -2.17 1.52 -12.54
C ALA A 274 -2.99 0.23 -12.43
N GLY A 275 -3.63 -0.18 -13.51
CA GLY A 275 -4.52 -1.35 -13.49
C GLY A 275 -3.82 -2.69 -13.39
N VAL A 276 -2.50 -2.74 -13.58
CA VAL A 276 -1.76 -4.01 -13.58
C VAL A 276 -0.81 -4.14 -12.40
N VAL A 277 -0.90 -3.25 -11.41
CA VAL A 277 0.00 -3.25 -10.27
C VAL A 277 -0.82 -3.46 -8.99
N PRO A 278 -0.67 -4.62 -8.31
CA PRO A 278 -1.37 -4.86 -7.06
C PRO A 278 -0.71 -4.16 -5.89
N GLY A 279 -1.53 -3.76 -4.91
CA GLY A 279 -1.06 -3.17 -3.67
C GLY A 279 -1.61 -3.90 -2.46
N GLU A 280 -0.87 -3.85 -1.38
CA GLU A 280 -1.24 -4.47 -0.11
C GLU A 280 -0.87 -3.52 1.02
N SER A 281 -1.76 -3.38 2.00
CA SER A 281 -1.46 -2.62 3.21
C SER A 281 -1.54 -3.55 4.41
N TYR A 282 -0.58 -3.44 5.30
CA TYR A 282 -0.45 -4.36 6.43
C TYR A 282 -0.39 -3.63 7.76
N SER A 283 -1.00 -4.22 8.75
CA SER A 283 -0.74 -3.93 10.15
C SER A 283 -0.20 -5.21 10.82
N ALA A 284 -0.10 -5.19 12.14
CA ALA A 284 0.26 -6.40 12.89
C ALA A 284 -0.80 -7.49 12.75
N GLU A 285 -2.06 -7.12 12.50
CA GLU A 285 -3.19 -8.05 12.51
C GLU A 285 -3.98 -8.08 11.21
N TYR A 286 -3.88 -7.05 10.36
CA TYR A 286 -4.78 -6.90 9.21
C TYR A 286 -4.00 -6.86 7.91
N ALA A 287 -4.65 -7.32 6.84
CA ALA A 287 -4.15 -7.21 5.48
C ALA A 287 -5.26 -6.64 4.59
N VAL A 288 -4.93 -5.58 3.86
CA VAL A 288 -5.86 -4.92 2.95
C VAL A 288 -5.28 -4.98 1.55
N PHE A 289 -6.06 -5.51 0.61
CA PHE A 289 -5.66 -5.62 -0.80
C PHE A 289 -6.36 -4.53 -1.60
N GLU A 290 -5.60 -3.85 -2.46
CA GLU A 290 -6.06 -2.69 -3.19
C GLU A 290 -5.24 -2.51 -4.47
N MET A 291 -5.57 -1.50 -5.27
CA MET A 291 -4.73 -1.12 -6.41
C MET A 291 -3.43 -0.50 -5.91
N GLY A 292 -2.33 -0.88 -6.53
CA GLY A 292 -1.00 -0.42 -6.10
C GLY A 292 -0.67 1.00 -6.53
N ALA A 293 -1.39 1.55 -7.52
CA ALA A 293 -1.16 2.90 -8.01
C ALA A 293 -2.48 3.60 -8.25
N ARG A 294 -2.47 4.93 -8.32
CA ARG A 294 -3.68 5.74 -8.47
C ARG A 294 -3.94 6.06 -9.93
N HIS A 295 -5.11 5.69 -10.42
CA HIS A 295 -5.63 6.17 -11.70
C HIS A 295 -6.49 7.40 -11.42
N PRO A 296 -6.26 8.53 -12.17
CA PRO A 296 -7.12 9.71 -11.95
C PRO A 296 -8.58 9.38 -12.21
N UNK A 297 -9.13 9.57 -11.22
CA UNK A 297 -10.49 9.20 -11.28
C UNK A 297 -11.39 10.22 -11.82
N UNK A 298 -11.09 11.08 -11.72
CA UNK A 298 -11.98 12.06 -11.95
C UNK A 298 -12.44 12.09 -13.39
N UNK A 299 -12.26 12.23 -13.78
CA UNK A 299 -12.75 12.52 -14.98
C UNK A 299 -12.76 11.38 -15.86
N UNK A 300 -12.57 10.76 -15.07
CA UNK A 300 -12.44 10.00 -16.00
C UNK A 300 -13.29 8.90 -16.28
N UNK A 301 -14.14 9.29 -16.38
CA UNK A 301 -14.99 8.34 -16.88
C UNK A 301 -14.45 7.72 -18.08
N UNK A 302 -14.03 8.43 -18.72
CA UNK A 302 -13.60 7.99 -19.89
C UNK A 302 -12.31 7.30 -19.81
N UNK A 303 -11.78 7.74 -19.04
CA UNK A 303 -10.57 7.19 -18.86
C UNK A 303 -10.65 5.87 -18.16
N UNK A 304 -11.50 5.83 -17.67
CA UNK A 304 -11.74 4.64 -17.07
C UNK A 304 -11.77 3.51 -17.94
N UNK A 305 -12.20 3.79 -18.72
CA UNK A 305 -12.26 2.84 -19.69
C UNK A 305 -10.94 2.51 -20.19
N UNK A 306 -10.40 3.38 -20.25
CA UNK A 306 -9.15 3.20 -20.66
C UNK A 306 -8.35 2.46 -19.70
N UNK A 307 -8.65 2.82 -18.79
CA UNK A 307 -8.01 2.22 -17.78
C UNK A 307 -8.31 0.83 -17.60
N UNK A 308 -9.26 0.76 -17.78
CA UNK A 308 -9.64 -0.50 -17.76
C UNK A 308 -8.99 -1.25 -18.75
N UNK A 309 -8.98 -0.65 -19.55
CA UNK A 309 -8.40 -1.27 -20.51
C UNK A 309 -7.02 -1.44 -20.28
N UNK A 310 -6.69 -0.72 -19.77
CA UNK A 310 -5.46 -0.79 -19.43
C UNK A 310 -5.25 -1.78 -18.46
N UNK A 311 -6.04 -1.84 -18.05
CA UNK A 311 -6.03 -2.67 -17.16
C UNK A 311 -6.25 -3.92 -17.58
N UNK A 312 -6.68 -3.80 -18.36
CA UNK A 312 -6.86 -4.88 -18.76
C UNK A 312 -5.76 -5.19 -19.18
#